data_fb3eeb0830314e66c1009633f41bf6df
#
_entry.id   fb3eeb0830314e66c1009633f41bf6df
#
_cell.length_a   1.000
_cell.length_b   1.000
_cell.length_c   1.000
_cell.angle_alpha   90.00
_cell.angle_beta   90.00
_cell.angle_gamma   90.00
#
_symmetry.space_group_name_H-M   'P 1'
#
loop_
_entity.id
_entity.type
_entity.pdbx_description
1 polymer ?
#
loop_
_entity_poly.entity_id
_entity_poly.type
_entity_poly.pdbx_seq_one_letter_code
_entity_poly.pdbx_strand_id
1 'polypeptide(L)'
;MVGEKISEVFCLNILAQLEKKFEVFNYRAFFYVNKNQNRFNYNFAIYSSNKSLKIQDVNSFLILEFNKNPYYSQAIKLNQINDIQTISISKAKYDKHMSIFFKSKRIKEGNRKPPVLFNLNNSIKLFSKN
;
A
#
# COMPACT_ATOMS: atom_id res chain seq x y z
N MET A 1 -18.91 0.74 6.92
CA MET A 1 -18.03 0.15 6.04
C MET A 1 -16.63 0.36 6.40
N VAL A 2 -15.92 -0.73 6.46
CA VAL A 2 -14.53 -0.64 6.83
C VAL A 2 -13.71 -0.24 5.65
N GLY A 3 -12.58 0.31 5.92
CA GLY A 3 -11.56 0.55 4.91
C GLY A 3 -11.70 1.83 4.16
N GLU A 4 -12.89 2.32 3.93
CA GLU A 4 -12.95 3.53 3.13
C GLU A 4 -12.57 4.77 3.90
N LYS A 5 -12.29 4.64 5.17
CA LYS A 5 -11.83 5.77 5.95
C LYS A 5 -10.32 5.97 5.86
N ILE A 6 -9.63 5.07 5.19
CA ILE A 6 -8.23 5.26 4.89
C ILE A 6 -8.15 5.94 3.53
N SER A 7 -7.71 7.18 3.53
CA SER A 7 -7.65 7.98 2.32
C SER A 7 -6.25 8.00 1.73
N GLU A 8 -6.15 8.49 0.51
CA GLU A 8 -4.84 8.65 -0.11
C GLU A 8 -4.01 9.69 0.64
N VAL A 9 -4.66 10.71 1.18
CA VAL A 9 -3.94 11.71 1.98
C VAL A 9 -3.34 11.07 3.21
N PHE A 10 -4.08 10.18 3.86
CA PHE A 10 -3.56 9.46 5.01
C PHE A 10 -2.34 8.65 4.62
N CYS A 11 -2.41 7.95 3.48
CA CYS A 11 -1.28 7.16 3.00
C CYS A 11 -0.07 8.02 2.67
N LEU A 12 -0.28 9.18 2.07
CA LEU A 12 0.81 10.10 1.77
C LEU A 12 1.49 10.58 3.04
N ASN A 13 0.71 10.86 4.08
CA ASN A 13 1.28 11.26 5.36
C ASN A 13 2.10 10.14 5.98
N ILE A 14 1.64 8.91 5.84
CA ILE A 14 2.38 7.76 6.35
C ILE A 14 3.71 7.61 5.60
N LEU A 15 3.69 7.78 4.28
CA LEU A 15 4.93 7.70 3.51
C LEU A 15 5.93 8.77 3.94
N ALA A 16 5.45 9.98 4.23
CA ALA A 16 6.33 11.02 4.72
C ALA A 16 6.97 10.65 6.06
N GLN A 17 6.20 10.02 6.95
CA GLN A 17 6.72 9.56 8.22
C GLN A 17 7.71 8.42 8.04
N LEU A 18 7.43 7.54 7.10
CA LEU A 18 8.31 6.41 6.82
C LEU A 18 9.66 6.90 6.30
N GLU A 19 9.64 7.87 5.37
CA GLU A 19 10.87 8.44 4.85
C GLU A 19 11.73 9.03 5.95
N LYS A 20 11.09 9.70 6.88
CA LYS A 20 11.78 10.34 7.98
C LYS A 20 12.35 9.32 8.96
N LYS A 21 11.55 8.31 9.30
CA LYS A 21 11.96 7.33 10.29
C LYS A 21 13.08 6.43 9.78
N PHE A 22 12.98 5.98 8.55
CA PHE A 22 13.93 5.01 7.99
C PHE A 22 14.96 5.65 7.09
N GLU A 23 14.89 6.96 6.87
CA GLU A 23 15.82 7.70 6.03
C GLU A 23 15.92 7.07 4.64
N VAL A 24 14.76 6.78 4.06
CA VAL A 24 14.65 6.15 2.76
C VAL A 24 14.10 7.16 1.78
N PHE A 25 14.82 7.38 0.68
CA PHE A 25 14.41 8.37 -0.30
C PHE A 25 14.31 7.83 -1.71
N ASN A 26 15.04 6.78 -2.03
CA ASN A 26 15.01 6.18 -3.35
C ASN A 26 14.24 4.87 -3.29
N TYR A 27 12.93 4.98 -3.37
CA TYR A 27 12.07 3.81 -3.26
C TYR A 27 10.83 4.01 -4.12
N ARG A 28 10.13 2.90 -4.35
CA ARG A 28 8.84 2.87 -5.03
C ARG A 28 7.88 2.11 -4.16
N ALA A 29 6.71 2.68 -3.92
CA ALA A 29 5.79 2.03 -3.00
C ALA A 29 4.37 2.46 -3.25
N PHE A 30 3.44 1.60 -2.85
CA PHE A 30 2.03 1.96 -2.84
C PHE A 30 1.30 1.07 -1.86
N PHE A 31 0.15 1.56 -1.42
CA PHE A 31 -0.77 0.78 -0.59
C PHE A 31 -1.87 0.23 -1.47
N TYR A 32 -2.38 -0.92 -1.12
CA TYR A 32 -3.54 -1.45 -1.81
C TYR A 32 -4.44 -2.19 -0.85
N VAL A 33 -5.72 -2.17 -1.19
CA VAL A 33 -6.76 -2.85 -0.42
C VAL A 33 -7.29 -3.97 -1.28
N ASN A 34 -7.38 -5.15 -0.71
CA ASN A 34 -8.05 -6.23 -1.40
C ASN A 34 -9.05 -6.88 -0.46
N LYS A 35 -10.05 -7.49 -1.05
CA LYS A 35 -11.08 -8.17 -0.30
C LYS A 35 -10.85 -9.67 -0.42
N ASN A 36 -10.82 -10.33 0.72
CA ASN A 36 -10.67 -11.78 0.75
C ASN A 36 -11.77 -12.34 1.63
N GLN A 37 -12.70 -13.05 0.99
CA GLN A 37 -13.90 -13.52 1.67
C GLN A 37 -14.67 -12.29 2.16
N ASN A 38 -14.92 -12.18 3.43
CA ASN A 38 -15.71 -11.05 3.97
C ASN A 38 -14.84 -10.02 4.66
N ARG A 39 -13.52 -10.03 4.38
CA ARG A 39 -12.60 -9.14 5.04
C ARG A 39 -11.85 -8.30 4.03
N PHE A 40 -11.61 -7.05 4.42
CA PHE A 40 -10.71 -6.19 3.68
C PHE A 40 -9.32 -6.30 4.29
N ASN A 41 -8.31 -6.26 3.44
CA ASN A 41 -6.93 -6.29 3.89
C ASN A 41 -6.18 -5.13 3.26
N TYR A 42 -5.48 -4.38 4.10
CA TYR A 42 -4.58 -3.35 3.63
C TYR A 42 -3.20 -3.94 3.46
N ASN A 43 -2.54 -3.56 2.40
CA ASN A 43 -1.23 -4.07 2.07
C ASN A 43 -0.33 -2.94 1.61
N PHE A 44 0.95 -3.10 1.84
CA PHE A 44 1.95 -2.13 1.42
C PHE A 44 2.99 -2.85 0.59
N ALA A 45 3.16 -2.41 -0.66
CA ALA A 45 4.15 -2.98 -1.56
C ALA A 45 5.28 -1.98 -1.70
N ILE A 46 6.52 -2.41 -1.48
CA ILE A 46 7.65 -1.51 -1.52
C ILE A 46 8.83 -2.14 -2.24
N TYR A 47 9.47 -1.33 -3.08
CA TYR A 47 10.75 -1.62 -3.67
C TYR A 47 11.75 -0.60 -3.14
N SER A 48 12.87 -1.06 -2.64
CA SER A 48 13.94 -0.18 -2.21
C SER A 48 15.28 -0.81 -2.56
N SER A 49 16.19 0.01 -3.04
CA SER A 49 17.56 -0.44 -3.27
C SER A 49 18.36 -0.45 -1.98
N ASN A 50 17.83 0.09 -0.90
CA ASN A 50 18.51 0.12 0.38
C ASN A 50 18.36 -1.23 1.07
N LYS A 51 19.44 -2.00 1.07
CA LYS A 51 19.38 -3.36 1.61
C LYS A 51 19.33 -3.41 3.13
N SER A 52 19.60 -2.31 3.79
CA SER A 52 19.49 -2.29 5.25
C SER A 52 18.05 -2.08 5.70
N LEU A 53 17.15 -1.75 4.78
CA LEU A 53 15.73 -1.58 5.13
C LEU A 53 15.08 -2.94 5.30
N LYS A 54 14.59 -3.19 6.50
CA LYS A 54 13.99 -4.49 6.82
C LYS A 54 12.49 -4.41 6.73
N ILE A 55 11.90 -5.33 5.99
CA ILE A 55 10.46 -5.36 5.79
C ILE A 55 9.71 -5.50 7.10
N GLN A 56 10.25 -6.28 8.02
CA GLN A 56 9.60 -6.46 9.32
C GLN A 56 9.51 -5.15 10.09
N ASP A 57 10.55 -4.35 10.04
CA ASP A 57 10.56 -3.07 10.73
C ASP A 57 9.57 -2.11 10.11
N VAL A 58 9.51 -2.11 8.77
CA VAL A 58 8.55 -1.27 8.05
C VAL A 58 7.13 -1.68 8.44
N ASN A 59 6.87 -2.98 8.46
CA ASN A 59 5.53 -3.46 8.76
C ASN A 59 5.11 -3.10 10.19
N SER A 60 6.01 -3.24 11.14
CA SER A 60 5.71 -2.86 12.53
C SER A 60 5.37 -1.38 12.63
N PHE A 61 6.12 -0.57 11.93
CA PHE A 61 5.86 0.87 11.88
C PHE A 61 4.47 1.14 11.30
N LEU A 62 4.13 0.46 10.21
CA LEU A 62 2.85 0.68 9.55
C LEU A 62 1.69 0.27 10.45
N ILE A 63 1.83 -0.84 11.15
CA ILE A 63 0.78 -1.28 12.05
C ILE A 63 0.50 -0.21 13.10
N LEU A 64 1.55 0.37 13.68
CA LEU A 64 1.39 1.42 14.67
C LEU A 64 0.74 2.66 14.06
N GLU A 65 1.20 3.08 12.89
CA GLU A 65 0.69 4.30 12.27
C GLU A 65 -0.76 4.14 11.82
N PHE A 66 -1.11 2.98 11.25
CA PHE A 66 -2.48 2.75 10.82
C PHE A 66 -3.43 2.71 12.01
N ASN A 67 -2.98 2.18 13.14
CA ASN A 67 -3.82 2.08 14.32
C ASN A 67 -4.09 3.44 14.98
N LYS A 68 -3.40 4.48 14.56
CA LYS A 68 -3.73 5.83 15.01
C LYS A 68 -5.00 6.35 14.34
N ASN A 69 -5.42 5.72 13.25
CA ASN A 69 -6.67 6.07 12.60
C ASN A 69 -7.81 5.37 13.34
N PRO A 70 -8.77 6.11 13.89
CA PRO A 70 -9.81 5.49 14.72
C PRO A 70 -10.70 4.50 13.95
N TYR A 71 -10.93 4.75 12.68
CA TYR A 71 -11.76 3.82 11.88
C TYR A 71 -11.02 2.51 11.64
N TYR A 72 -9.74 2.60 11.34
CA TYR A 72 -8.93 1.40 11.16
C TYR A 72 -8.84 0.61 12.47
N SER A 73 -8.54 1.29 13.56
CA SER A 73 -8.41 0.67 14.87
C SER A 73 -9.70 -0.02 15.28
N GLN A 74 -10.83 0.63 15.03
CA GLN A 74 -12.13 0.04 15.34
C GLN A 74 -12.38 -1.22 14.52
N ALA A 75 -12.05 -1.18 13.23
CA ALA A 75 -12.25 -2.33 12.36
C ALA A 75 -11.40 -3.52 12.80
N ILE A 76 -10.17 -3.26 13.25
CA ILE A 76 -9.31 -4.32 13.79
C ILE A 76 -9.97 -4.94 15.02
N LYS A 77 -10.47 -4.10 15.94
CA LYS A 77 -11.08 -4.58 17.16
C LYS A 77 -12.32 -5.40 16.89
N LEU A 78 -13.07 -5.04 15.86
CA LEU A 78 -14.27 -5.76 15.47
C LEU A 78 -13.98 -6.95 14.57
N ASN A 79 -12.71 -7.24 14.34
CA ASN A 79 -12.28 -8.39 13.54
C ASN A 79 -12.78 -8.32 12.10
N GLN A 80 -12.93 -7.12 11.58
CA GLN A 80 -13.41 -6.89 10.22
C GLN A 80 -12.28 -6.82 9.21
N ILE A 81 -11.07 -6.47 9.67
CA ILE A 81 -9.89 -6.42 8.83
C ILE A 81 -8.72 -7.03 9.60
N ASN A 82 -7.70 -7.42 8.85
CA ASN A 82 -6.46 -7.93 9.45
C ASN A 82 -5.44 -6.80 9.48
N ASP A 83 -4.38 -6.99 10.27
CA ASP A 83 -3.28 -6.03 10.29
C ASP A 83 -2.69 -5.88 8.90
N ILE A 84 -2.26 -4.68 8.59
CA ILE A 84 -1.60 -4.39 7.32
C ILE A 84 -0.38 -5.27 7.13
N GLN A 85 -0.17 -5.73 5.91
CA GLN A 85 0.95 -6.57 5.53
C GLN A 85 1.86 -5.82 4.58
N THR A 86 3.17 -6.00 4.75
CA THR A 86 4.15 -5.38 3.86
C THR A 86 4.81 -6.45 3.01
N ILE A 87 4.88 -6.19 1.71
CA ILE A 87 5.57 -7.09 0.80
C ILE A 87 6.67 -6.34 0.06
N SER A 88 7.74 -7.05 -0.22
CA SER A 88 8.84 -6.51 -1.01
C SER A 88 8.61 -6.88 -2.47
N ILE A 89 8.70 -5.91 -3.35
CA ILE A 89 8.51 -6.15 -4.77
C ILE A 89 9.74 -5.67 -5.53
N SER A 90 9.89 -6.16 -6.77
CA SER A 90 10.94 -5.69 -7.64
C SER A 90 10.52 -4.38 -8.32
N LYS A 91 11.51 -3.64 -8.82
CA LYS A 91 11.20 -2.44 -9.58
C LYS A 91 10.37 -2.77 -10.80
N ALA A 92 10.68 -3.91 -11.45
CA ALA A 92 9.94 -4.32 -12.63
C ALA A 92 8.48 -4.59 -12.32
N LYS A 93 8.21 -5.20 -11.17
CA LYS A 93 6.83 -5.46 -10.77
C LYS A 93 6.09 -4.16 -10.48
N TYR A 94 6.74 -3.21 -9.84
CA TYR A 94 6.15 -1.90 -9.60
C TYR A 94 5.82 -1.22 -10.93
N ASP A 95 6.77 -1.21 -11.85
CA ASP A 95 6.59 -0.55 -13.14
C ASP A 95 5.44 -1.20 -13.93
N LYS A 96 5.37 -2.53 -13.87
CA LYS A 96 4.30 -3.25 -14.56
C LYS A 96 2.92 -2.87 -13.98
N HIS A 97 2.84 -2.80 -12.67
CA HIS A 97 1.58 -2.43 -12.01
C HIS A 97 1.13 -1.03 -12.45
N MET A 98 2.05 -0.09 -12.44
CA MET A 98 1.73 1.28 -12.83
C MET A 98 1.36 1.36 -14.31
N SER A 99 2.06 0.62 -15.14
CA SER A 99 1.76 0.60 -16.57
C SER A 99 0.35 0.10 -16.83
N ILE A 100 -0.03 -0.99 -16.17
CA ILE A 100 -1.38 -1.54 -16.33
C ILE A 100 -2.43 -0.54 -15.85
N PHE A 101 -2.17 0.09 -14.72
CA PHE A 101 -3.10 1.07 -14.16
C PHE A 101 -3.31 2.24 -15.12
N PHE A 102 -2.21 2.83 -15.61
CA PHE A 102 -2.33 4.00 -16.49
C PHE A 102 -3.01 3.65 -17.80
N LYS A 103 -2.74 2.45 -18.32
CA LYS A 103 -3.41 2.01 -19.56
C LYS A 103 -4.89 1.81 -19.34
N SER A 104 -5.27 1.23 -18.22
CA SER A 104 -6.68 0.97 -17.94
C SER A 104 -7.47 2.27 -17.77
N LYS A 105 -6.80 3.32 -17.30
CA LYS A 105 -7.44 4.62 -17.12
C LYS A 105 -7.25 5.54 -18.31
N ARG A 106 -6.51 5.10 -19.33
CA ARG A 106 -6.25 5.89 -20.53
C ARG A 106 -5.65 7.25 -20.24
N ILE A 107 -4.73 7.29 -19.28
CA ILE A 107 -4.09 8.53 -18.89
C ILE A 107 -2.90 8.79 -19.82
N LYS A 108 -2.84 10.00 -20.34
CA LYS A 108 -1.74 10.40 -21.21
C LYS A 108 -0.44 10.44 -20.44
N GLU A 109 0.66 10.11 -21.14
CA GLU A 109 1.96 10.01 -20.49
C GLU A 109 2.35 11.26 -19.70
N GLY A 110 2.10 12.42 -20.27
CA GLY A 110 2.49 13.66 -19.61
C GLY A 110 1.70 13.96 -18.35
N ASN A 111 0.59 13.27 -18.15
CA ASN A 111 -0.28 13.52 -17.00
C ASN A 111 -0.24 12.37 -15.99
N ARG A 112 0.69 11.45 -16.14
CA ARG A 112 0.76 10.30 -15.28
C ARG A 112 1.34 10.68 -13.92
N LYS A 113 0.54 10.51 -12.89
CA LYS A 113 0.95 10.76 -11.52
C LYS A 113 0.64 9.50 -10.74
N PRO A 114 1.66 8.77 -10.26
CA PRO A 114 1.39 7.50 -9.61
C PRO A 114 0.56 7.68 -8.35
N PRO A 115 -0.56 7.00 -8.25
CA PRO A 115 -1.31 7.00 -7.00
C PRO A 115 -0.59 6.16 -5.95
N VAL A 116 -0.90 6.41 -4.69
CA VAL A 116 -0.29 5.66 -3.60
C VAL A 116 -1.28 4.74 -2.91
N LEU A 117 -2.55 4.78 -3.31
CA LEU A 117 -3.54 3.89 -2.73
C LEU A 117 -4.40 3.32 -3.85
N PHE A 118 -4.47 2.00 -3.90
CA PHE A 118 -5.25 1.29 -4.90
C PHE A 118 -6.29 0.42 -4.22
N ASN A 119 -7.44 0.31 -4.86
CA ASN A 119 -8.46 -0.63 -4.44
C ASN A 119 -8.47 -1.76 -5.46
N LEU A 120 -7.85 -2.88 -5.12
CA LEU A 120 -7.73 -4.00 -6.04
C LEU A 120 -8.90 -4.93 -5.87
N ASN A 121 -9.76 -4.93 -6.88
CA ASN A 121 -10.87 -5.85 -6.92
C ASN A 121 -10.40 -7.23 -7.35
N ASN A 122 -11.34 -8.12 -7.48
CA ASN A 122 -11.04 -9.47 -7.94
C ASN A 122 -10.50 -9.50 -9.35
N SER A 123 -10.71 -8.43 -10.11
CA SER A 123 -10.30 -8.40 -11.51
C SER A 123 -8.82 -8.10 -11.68
N ILE A 124 -8.16 -7.59 -10.65
CA ILE A 124 -6.74 -7.24 -10.76
C ILE A 124 -5.96 -8.12 -9.81
N LYS A 125 -5.17 -9.02 -10.39
CA LYS A 125 -4.39 -9.98 -9.61
C LYS A 125 -2.92 -9.88 -9.93
N LEU A 126 -2.38 -8.68 -9.79
CA LEU A 126 -1.00 -8.42 -10.17
C LEU A 126 0.00 -9.15 -9.29
N PHE A 127 -0.38 -9.45 -8.07
CA PHE A 127 0.50 -10.09 -7.12
C PHE A 127 0.10 -11.49 -6.78
N SER A 128 -0.81 -12.03 -7.54
CA SER A 128 -1.23 -13.38 -7.30
C SER A 128 -0.10 -14.29 -7.67
N LYS A 129 0.40 -14.86 -6.84
CA LYS A 129 1.39 -15.72 -6.99
C LYS A 129 2.33 -15.42 -7.81
N ASN A 130 2.86 -15.17 -7.84
CA ASN A 130 3.88 -14.95 -8.42
C ASN A 130 4.29 -15.53 -8.94
#